data_fbd6e0f231ffa9d9f8249586207480c7
#
_entry.id   fbd6e0f231ffa9d9f8249586207480c7
#
_cell.length_a   1.000
_cell.length_b   1.000
_cell.length_c   1.000
_cell.angle_alpha   90.00
_cell.angle_beta   90.00
_cell.angle_gamma   90.00
#
_symmetry.space_group_name_H-M   'P 1'
#
loop_
_entity.id
_entity.type
_entity.pdbx_description
1 polymer ?
#
loop_
_entity_poly.entity_id
_entity_poly.type
_entity_poly.pdbx_seq_one_letter_code
_entity_poly.pdbx_strand_id
1 'polypeptide(L)'
;APEACCAAPAAGTSADCCAPTAPAPAAPPSAQAAFQQFMGAALAPGALDVVQKELMTIALSVAVQCEPCLRLHLDKARAMGITIEEIQEAAWMGVAFGGCKAMMFWADYSRSLGTNPPPGVSK
;
A
#
# COMPACT_ATOMS: atom_id res chain seq x y z
N ALA A 1 0.92 12.50 -52.75
CA ALA A 1 1.60 13.78 -52.90
C ALA A 1 1.12 14.77 -51.84
N PRO A 2 1.97 15.22 -50.93
CA PRO A 2 1.65 16.34 -50.04
C PRO A 2 2.42 17.56 -50.52
N GLU A 3 1.79 18.37 -51.33
CA GLU A 3 2.30 19.70 -51.64
C GLU A 3 1.16 20.68 -51.51
N ALA A 4 1.20 21.46 -50.43
CA ALA A 4 0.69 22.81 -50.36
C ALA A 4 0.66 23.35 -48.92
N CYS A 5 1.83 23.72 -48.44
CA CYS A 5 1.90 24.60 -47.30
C CYS A 5 3.23 25.40 -47.31
N CYS A 6 3.47 26.13 -48.40
CA CYS A 6 4.43 27.22 -48.46
C CYS A 6 4.12 28.13 -49.65
N ALA A 7 3.11 28.98 -49.51
CA ALA A 7 2.97 30.17 -50.35
C ALA A 7 2.80 31.37 -49.40
N ALA A 8 3.87 32.16 -49.30
CA ALA A 8 3.95 33.40 -48.59
C ALA A 8 3.08 34.51 -49.17
N PRO A 9 2.82 35.63 -48.47
CA PRO A 9 3.84 36.68 -48.42
C PRO A 9 3.98 37.48 -47.08
N ALA A 10 5.23 37.91 -46.93
CA ALA A 10 5.68 39.20 -46.38
C ALA A 10 5.43 39.59 -44.91
N ALA A 11 6.60 39.74 -44.26
CA ALA A 11 6.88 40.64 -43.14
C ALA A 11 6.30 40.28 -41.76
N GLY A 12 7.05 39.53 -41.04
CA GLY A 12 6.91 39.34 -39.60
C GLY A 12 7.90 38.30 -39.11
N THR A 13 8.93 38.73 -38.41
CA THR A 13 9.90 37.90 -37.74
C THR A 13 9.21 36.86 -36.82
N SER A 14 9.12 35.62 -37.26
CA SER A 14 8.89 34.51 -36.33
C SER A 14 9.69 33.30 -36.76
N ALA A 15 10.91 33.27 -36.25
CA ALA A 15 11.78 32.12 -36.27
C ALA A 15 11.34 31.12 -35.18
N ASP A 16 10.14 30.55 -35.31
CA ASP A 16 9.67 29.58 -34.32
C ASP A 16 8.80 28.46 -34.90
N CYS A 17 8.87 28.22 -36.21
CA CYS A 17 8.13 27.09 -36.81
C CYS A 17 8.82 25.72 -36.67
N CYS A 18 9.97 25.63 -36.02
CA CYS A 18 10.72 24.40 -35.80
C CYS A 18 11.10 24.19 -34.32
N ALA A 19 10.30 24.72 -33.38
CA ALA A 19 10.46 24.34 -32.01
C ALA A 19 10.16 22.82 -31.89
N PRO A 20 11.06 22.01 -31.27
CA PRO A 20 10.78 20.62 -31.05
C PRO A 20 9.50 20.51 -30.23
N THR A 21 8.50 19.85 -30.80
CA THR A 21 7.24 19.57 -30.11
C THR A 21 7.60 18.90 -28.79
N ALA A 22 7.24 19.51 -27.68
CA ALA A 22 7.42 18.90 -26.37
C ALA A 22 6.80 17.50 -26.40
N PRO A 23 7.49 16.47 -25.84
CA PRO A 23 6.96 15.12 -25.87
C PRO A 23 5.55 15.14 -25.27
N ALA A 24 4.63 14.46 -25.96
CA ALA A 24 3.24 14.34 -25.49
C ALA A 24 3.25 13.84 -24.04
N PRO A 25 2.40 14.38 -23.16
CA PRO A 25 2.33 13.93 -21.77
C PRO A 25 2.11 12.41 -21.76
N ALA A 26 2.89 11.70 -20.94
CA ALA A 26 2.78 10.26 -20.80
C ALA A 26 1.33 9.90 -20.42
N ALA A 27 0.80 8.83 -20.98
CA ALA A 27 -0.54 8.35 -20.65
C ALA A 27 -0.64 8.14 -19.12
N PRO A 28 -1.79 8.48 -18.50
CA PRO A 28 -1.95 8.29 -17.06
C PRO A 28 -1.78 6.79 -16.71
N PRO A 29 -1.23 6.47 -15.53
CA PRO A 29 -1.07 5.09 -15.10
C PRO A 29 -2.44 4.41 -14.99
N SER A 30 -2.48 3.10 -15.20
CA SER A 30 -3.69 2.32 -14.92
C SER A 30 -4.09 2.46 -13.44
N ALA A 31 -5.37 2.27 -13.11
CA ALA A 31 -5.85 2.33 -11.73
C ALA A 31 -5.07 1.37 -10.81
N GLN A 32 -4.73 0.17 -11.32
CA GLN A 32 -3.92 -0.79 -10.59
C GLN A 32 -2.49 -0.27 -10.32
N ALA A 33 -1.85 0.31 -11.34
CA ALA A 33 -0.51 0.87 -11.18
C ALA A 33 -0.52 2.08 -10.22
N ALA A 34 -1.54 2.94 -10.30
CA ALA A 34 -1.72 4.05 -9.38
C ALA A 34 -1.93 3.57 -7.94
N PHE A 35 -2.72 2.51 -7.74
CA PHE A 35 -2.91 1.89 -6.42
C PHE A 35 -1.61 1.31 -5.86
N GLN A 36 -0.83 0.61 -6.67
CA GLN A 36 0.47 0.07 -6.23
C GLN A 36 1.44 1.19 -5.84
N GLN A 37 1.48 2.28 -6.59
CA GLN A 37 2.28 3.45 -6.25
C GLN A 37 1.83 4.09 -4.93
N PHE A 38 0.52 4.23 -4.74
CA PHE A 38 -0.05 4.71 -3.49
C PHE A 38 0.33 3.82 -2.31
N MET A 39 0.18 2.50 -2.43
CA MET A 39 0.55 1.55 -1.38
C MET A 39 2.04 1.62 -1.05
N GLY A 40 2.89 1.70 -2.09
CA GLY A 40 4.33 1.87 -1.91
C GLY A 40 4.68 3.15 -1.14
N ALA A 41 4.05 4.27 -1.48
CA ALA A 41 4.25 5.54 -0.79
C ALA A 41 3.72 5.52 0.66
N ALA A 42 2.54 4.94 0.89
CA ALA A 42 1.95 4.85 2.21
C ALA A 42 2.77 4.00 3.19
N LEU A 43 3.36 2.91 2.68
CA LEU A 43 4.15 1.98 3.49
C LEU A 43 5.64 2.34 3.57
N ALA A 44 6.12 3.30 2.77
CA ALA A 44 7.49 3.77 2.83
C ALA A 44 7.83 4.39 4.19
N PRO A 45 9.09 4.26 4.68
CA PRO A 45 9.49 4.89 5.93
C PRO A 45 9.36 6.42 5.84
N GLY A 46 8.93 7.02 6.93
CA GLY A 46 8.76 8.46 7.09
C GLY A 46 8.94 8.83 8.56
N ALA A 47 8.03 9.63 9.12
CA ALA A 47 7.99 9.89 10.55
C ALA A 47 7.77 8.59 11.37
N LEU A 48 7.06 7.62 10.79
CA LEU A 48 6.97 6.26 11.29
C LEU A 48 7.92 5.37 10.48
N ASP A 49 8.64 4.50 11.15
CA ASP A 49 9.53 3.53 10.51
C ASP A 49 8.74 2.34 9.91
N VAL A 50 9.46 1.46 9.20
CA VAL A 50 8.83 0.33 8.52
C VAL A 50 8.27 -0.70 9.49
N VAL A 51 8.87 -0.88 10.68
CA VAL A 51 8.42 -1.82 11.71
C VAL A 51 7.11 -1.33 12.31
N GLN A 52 7.06 -0.05 12.66
CA GLN A 52 5.85 0.58 13.19
C GLN A 52 4.68 0.47 12.20
N LYS A 53 4.94 0.76 10.91
CA LYS A 53 3.92 0.62 9.87
C LYS A 53 3.48 -0.82 9.66
N GLU A 54 4.38 -1.78 9.76
CA GLU A 54 4.04 -3.20 9.64
C GLU A 54 3.14 -3.65 10.80
N LEU A 55 3.48 -3.29 12.04
CA LEU A 55 2.66 -3.57 13.22
C LEU A 55 1.27 -2.91 13.12
N MET A 56 1.20 -1.67 12.65
CA MET A 56 -0.08 -0.99 12.39
C MET A 56 -0.91 -1.73 11.33
N THR A 57 -0.27 -2.24 10.28
CA THR A 57 -0.97 -2.98 9.23
C THR A 57 -1.52 -4.31 9.74
N ILE A 58 -0.80 -4.98 10.63
CA ILE A 58 -1.31 -6.18 11.34
C ILE A 58 -2.53 -5.82 12.18
N ALA A 59 -2.46 -4.77 13.00
CA ALA A 59 -3.58 -4.29 13.79
C ALA A 59 -4.82 -3.99 12.94
N LEU A 60 -4.63 -3.26 11.85
CA LEU A 60 -5.71 -2.93 10.90
C LEU A 60 -6.28 -4.18 10.23
N SER A 61 -5.42 -5.12 9.82
CA SER A 61 -5.86 -6.39 9.21
C SER A 61 -6.75 -7.20 10.14
N VAL A 62 -6.42 -7.22 11.45
CA VAL A 62 -7.24 -7.86 12.48
C VAL A 62 -8.56 -7.10 12.69
N ALA A 63 -8.51 -5.78 12.79
CA ALA A 63 -9.70 -4.96 13.02
C ALA A 63 -10.74 -5.12 11.90
N VAL A 64 -10.29 -5.15 10.64
CA VAL A 64 -11.17 -5.32 9.47
C VAL A 64 -11.36 -6.78 9.04
N GLN A 65 -10.70 -7.73 9.73
CA GLN A 65 -10.78 -9.17 9.46
C GLN A 65 -10.39 -9.54 8.02
N CYS A 66 -9.35 -8.89 7.50
CA CYS A 66 -8.80 -9.18 6.18
C CYS A 66 -7.81 -10.34 6.25
N GLU A 67 -8.28 -11.57 5.99
CA GLU A 67 -7.42 -12.75 6.04
C GLU A 67 -6.19 -12.68 5.12
N PRO A 68 -6.32 -12.37 3.82
CA PRO A 68 -5.14 -12.30 2.94
C PRO A 68 -4.17 -11.19 3.36
N CYS A 69 -4.67 -10.06 3.88
CA CYS A 69 -3.84 -8.99 4.40
C CYS A 69 -3.04 -9.48 5.61
N LEU A 70 -3.72 -10.10 6.58
CA LEU A 70 -3.08 -10.57 7.81
C LEU A 70 -1.99 -11.60 7.51
N ARG A 71 -2.26 -12.59 6.65
CA ARG A 71 -1.26 -13.61 6.26
C ARG A 71 -0.02 -12.97 5.67
N LEU A 72 -0.19 -12.10 4.69
CA LEU A 72 0.92 -11.39 4.03
C LEU A 72 1.78 -10.63 5.04
N HIS A 73 1.14 -9.89 5.93
CA HIS A 73 1.85 -9.04 6.89
C HIS A 73 2.46 -9.82 8.06
N LEU A 74 1.88 -10.95 8.47
CA LEU A 74 2.52 -11.86 9.42
C LEU A 74 3.81 -12.47 8.86
N ASP A 75 3.80 -12.91 7.60
CA ASP A 75 4.99 -13.47 6.96
C ASP A 75 6.07 -12.40 6.79
N LYS A 76 5.68 -11.19 6.42
CA LYS A 76 6.59 -10.05 6.28
C LYS A 76 7.17 -9.62 7.63
N ALA A 77 6.35 -9.54 8.67
CA ALA A 77 6.80 -9.20 10.02
C ALA A 77 7.85 -10.21 10.53
N ARG A 78 7.63 -11.51 10.30
CA ARG A 78 8.60 -12.56 10.64
C ARG A 78 9.90 -12.38 9.86
N ALA A 79 9.83 -12.10 8.57
CA ALA A 79 11.01 -11.85 7.73
C ALA A 79 11.80 -10.62 8.18
N MET A 80 11.13 -9.62 8.76
CA MET A 80 11.73 -8.42 9.34
C MET A 80 12.32 -8.64 10.74
N GLY A 81 12.11 -9.82 11.34
CA GLY A 81 12.57 -10.12 12.70
C GLY A 81 11.73 -9.49 13.81
N ILE A 82 10.50 -9.07 13.50
CA ILE A 82 9.53 -8.57 14.51
C ILE A 82 9.16 -9.75 15.41
N THR A 83 9.19 -9.53 16.70
CA THR A 83 8.93 -10.59 17.68
C THR A 83 7.45 -10.97 17.73
N ILE A 84 7.20 -12.21 18.22
CA ILE A 84 5.82 -12.69 18.36
C ILE A 84 5.04 -11.83 19.36
N GLU A 85 5.70 -11.35 20.40
CA GLU A 85 5.13 -10.48 21.42
C GLU A 85 4.67 -9.15 20.82
N GLU A 86 5.50 -8.50 19.99
CA GLU A 86 5.14 -7.27 19.29
C GLU A 86 3.96 -7.49 18.32
N ILE A 87 3.97 -8.59 17.59
CA ILE A 87 2.87 -8.98 16.69
C ILE A 87 1.57 -9.16 17.48
N GLN A 88 1.63 -9.81 18.64
CA GLN A 88 0.47 -10.00 19.51
C GLN A 88 -0.09 -8.68 20.05
N GLU A 89 0.78 -7.80 20.53
CA GLU A 89 0.35 -6.50 21.02
C GLU A 89 -0.34 -5.70 19.93
N ALA A 90 0.23 -5.67 18.73
CA ALA A 90 -0.39 -5.03 17.56
C ALA A 90 -1.76 -5.64 17.22
N ALA A 91 -1.86 -6.97 17.20
CA ALA A 91 -3.12 -7.66 16.93
C ALA A 91 -4.18 -7.35 17.98
N TRP A 92 -3.81 -7.26 19.27
CA TRP A 92 -4.73 -6.87 20.32
C TRP A 92 -5.23 -5.44 20.20
N MET A 93 -4.42 -4.52 19.67
CA MET A 93 -4.91 -3.20 19.30
C MET A 93 -6.01 -3.30 18.22
N GLY A 94 -5.82 -4.18 17.23
CA GLY A 94 -6.85 -4.46 16.23
C GLY A 94 -8.14 -5.02 16.84
N VAL A 95 -8.03 -5.92 17.81
CA VAL A 95 -9.19 -6.47 18.56
C VAL A 95 -9.89 -5.38 19.36
N ALA A 96 -9.15 -4.49 20.01
CA ALA A 96 -9.72 -3.41 20.81
C ALA A 96 -10.66 -2.50 19.99
N PHE A 97 -10.36 -2.29 18.72
CA PHE A 97 -11.18 -1.50 17.79
C PHE A 97 -12.19 -2.34 17.01
N GLY A 98 -11.85 -3.57 16.63
CA GLY A 98 -12.71 -4.47 15.86
C GLY A 98 -13.73 -5.26 16.68
N GLY A 99 -13.58 -5.28 18.00
CA GLY A 99 -14.50 -5.94 18.92
C GLY A 99 -14.47 -7.47 18.86
N CYS A 100 -15.56 -8.11 19.33
CA CYS A 100 -15.62 -9.58 19.48
C CYS A 100 -15.37 -10.35 18.16
N LYS A 101 -15.78 -9.82 17.03
CA LYS A 101 -15.51 -10.47 15.74
C LYS A 101 -14.01 -10.52 15.42
N ALA A 102 -13.31 -9.41 15.65
CA ALA A 102 -11.86 -9.35 15.47
C ALA A 102 -11.13 -10.27 16.46
N MET A 103 -11.64 -10.39 17.69
CA MET A 103 -11.11 -11.32 18.68
C MET A 103 -11.21 -12.78 18.23
N MET A 104 -12.38 -13.19 17.71
CA MET A 104 -12.57 -14.55 17.18
C MET A 104 -11.68 -14.82 15.97
N PHE A 105 -11.59 -13.85 15.06
CA PHE A 105 -10.71 -13.92 13.91
C PHE A 105 -9.23 -14.05 14.32
N TRP A 106 -8.76 -13.22 15.25
CA TRP A 106 -7.39 -13.29 15.74
C TRP A 106 -7.10 -14.60 16.47
N ALA A 107 -8.04 -15.14 17.25
CA ALA A 107 -7.88 -16.39 17.96
C ALA A 107 -7.55 -17.58 17.05
N ASP A 108 -8.04 -17.59 15.81
CA ASP A 108 -7.71 -18.61 14.83
C ASP A 108 -6.27 -18.51 14.33
N TYR A 109 -5.74 -17.30 14.18
CA TYR A 109 -4.36 -17.05 13.74
C TYR A 109 -3.35 -17.16 14.88
N SER A 110 -3.65 -16.68 16.08
CA SER A 110 -2.74 -16.70 17.22
C SER A 110 -2.27 -18.12 17.56
N ARG A 111 -3.13 -19.11 17.36
CA ARG A 111 -2.78 -20.52 17.57
C ARG A 111 -1.68 -21.00 16.61
N SER A 112 -1.68 -20.53 15.38
CA SER A 112 -0.68 -20.89 14.37
C SER A 112 0.67 -20.21 14.61
N LEU A 113 0.70 -19.15 15.39
CA LEU A 113 1.93 -18.43 15.77
C LEU A 113 2.66 -19.08 16.96
N GLY A 114 2.09 -20.14 17.55
CA GLY A 114 2.64 -20.77 18.76
C GLY A 114 2.36 -19.97 20.04
N THR A 115 1.40 -19.07 19.98
CA THR A 115 0.99 -18.23 21.11
C THR A 115 -0.25 -18.83 21.75
N ASN A 116 -0.30 -18.87 23.08
CA ASN A 116 -1.52 -19.27 23.77
C ASN A 116 -2.68 -18.35 23.38
N PRO A 117 -3.86 -18.89 23.03
CA PRO A 117 -5.04 -18.05 22.85
C PRO A 117 -5.33 -17.28 24.15
N PRO A 118 -5.92 -16.09 24.05
CA PRO A 118 -6.29 -15.34 25.24
C PRO A 118 -7.17 -16.20 26.17
N PRO A 119 -7.02 -16.05 27.47
CA PRO A 119 -7.81 -16.81 28.44
C PRO A 119 -9.30 -16.55 28.20
N GLY A 120 -10.07 -17.60 27.97
CA GLY A 120 -11.53 -17.53 27.78
C GLY A 120 -12.05 -17.88 26.38
N VAL A 121 -11.19 -18.17 25.39
CA VAL A 121 -11.61 -18.68 24.08
C VAL A 121 -11.33 -20.17 24.00
N SER A 122 -12.15 -20.98 24.62
CA SER A 122 -12.28 -22.42 24.31
C SER A 122 -13.30 -22.64 23.22
N LYS A 123 -13.01 -23.56 22.30
CA LYS A 123 -13.97 -24.03 21.28
C LYS A 123 -15.22 -24.63 21.92
#